data_11de68c7de65cac204211f968c726a5b
#
_entry.id   11de68c7de65cac204211f968c726a5b
#
_cell.length_a   1.000
_cell.length_b   1.000
_cell.length_c   1.000
_cell.angle_alpha   90.00
_cell.angle_beta   90.00
_cell.angle_gamma   90.00
#
_symmetry.space_group_name_H-M   'P 1'
#
loop_
_entity.id
_entity.type
_entity.pdbx_description
1 polymer ?
#
loop_
_entity_poly.entity_id
_entity_poly.type
_entity_poly.pdbx_seq_one_letter_code
_entity_poly.pdbx_strand_id
1 'polypeptide(L)'
;CKMKEGVTSWLPTTLTLSPKVLEDVCASVAEYMKNQEFAKTPGVHLEGPFINPKCCGAQNPAFVRQPDYDEVANLNSIARVLLVSLAPEMPGAIEFIEKATANGIRCSAGHSAATHEDFNRAKSAGLAHLTHYCNQMSPLHHREIGLVGSGLLDREIKIEIICDTIHLCADMLKTVFKNKDSDQMLMITDSLACSWICLLYTSPSPRD
;
A
#
# COMPACT_ATOMS: atom_id res chain seq x y z
N CYS A 1 -16.47 15.20 0.50
CA CYS A 1 -15.61 15.17 1.67
C CYS A 1 -15.73 13.81 2.33
N LYS A 2 -14.62 13.09 2.55
CA LYS A 2 -14.55 11.74 3.13
C LYS A 2 -15.25 11.60 4.49
N MET A 3 -15.35 12.67 5.27
CA MET A 3 -16.11 12.65 6.52
C MET A 3 -17.58 12.29 6.35
N LYS A 4 -18.21 12.63 5.21
CA LYS A 4 -19.60 12.24 4.92
C LYS A 4 -19.74 10.73 4.69
N GLU A 5 -18.65 10.03 4.43
CA GLU A 5 -18.55 8.58 4.29
C GLU A 5 -18.20 7.90 5.62
N GLY A 6 -18.09 8.65 6.72
CA GLY A 6 -17.70 8.13 8.03
C GLY A 6 -16.18 8.04 8.26
N VAL A 7 -15.36 8.54 7.32
CA VAL A 7 -13.90 8.54 7.45
C VAL A 7 -13.47 9.64 8.41
N THR A 8 -12.93 9.25 9.56
CA THR A 8 -12.43 10.18 10.60
C THR A 8 -10.93 10.42 10.53
N SER A 9 -10.20 9.50 9.93
CA SER A 9 -8.76 9.61 9.68
C SER A 9 -8.42 8.97 8.34
N TRP A 10 -7.40 9.49 7.67
CA TRP A 10 -6.96 8.97 6.38
C TRP A 10 -5.47 9.20 6.19
N LEU A 11 -4.84 8.38 5.39
CA LEU A 11 -3.49 8.59 4.89
C LEU A 11 -3.59 9.04 3.44
N PRO A 12 -3.21 10.29 3.12
CA PRO A 12 -2.95 10.68 1.75
C PRO A 12 -1.94 9.72 1.14
N THR A 13 -2.35 9.02 0.09
CA THR A 13 -1.55 7.99 -0.56
C THR A 13 -1.01 8.52 -1.87
N THR A 14 0.29 8.38 -2.10
CA THR A 14 0.93 8.77 -3.36
C THR A 14 0.74 7.68 -4.41
N LEU A 15 0.97 8.03 -5.67
CA LEU A 15 1.20 7.09 -6.76
C LEU A 15 2.71 6.93 -7.00
N THR A 16 3.09 6.00 -7.87
CA THR A 16 4.44 5.87 -8.41
C THR A 16 4.75 7.04 -9.32
N LEU A 17 5.50 8.01 -8.82
CA LEU A 17 5.75 9.32 -9.43
C LEU A 17 7.24 9.68 -9.37
N SER A 18 7.62 10.76 -10.08
CA SER A 18 8.99 11.29 -9.99
C SER A 18 9.28 11.85 -8.60
N PRO A 19 10.56 11.88 -8.15
CA PRO A 19 10.94 12.41 -6.84
C PRO A 19 10.39 13.83 -6.59
N LYS A 20 10.49 14.70 -7.58
CA LYS A 20 10.01 16.09 -7.46
C LYS A 20 8.50 16.16 -7.20
N VAL A 21 7.71 15.35 -7.89
CA VAL A 21 6.25 15.33 -7.68
C VAL A 21 5.90 14.76 -6.31
N LEU A 22 6.64 13.76 -5.83
CA LEU A 22 6.46 13.23 -4.47
C LEU A 22 6.76 14.28 -3.40
N GLU A 23 7.81 15.09 -3.58
CA GLU A 23 8.12 16.25 -2.71
C GLU A 23 6.95 17.24 -2.68
N ASP A 24 6.41 17.60 -3.83
CA ASP A 24 5.30 18.54 -3.95
C ASP A 24 4.01 18.02 -3.28
N VAL A 25 3.74 16.71 -3.41
CA VAL A 25 2.64 16.04 -2.70
C VAL A 25 2.88 16.07 -1.19
N CYS A 26 4.07 15.72 -0.72
CA CYS A 26 4.41 15.76 0.71
C CYS A 26 4.30 17.18 1.27
N ALA A 27 4.75 18.21 0.54
CA ALA A 27 4.61 19.60 0.94
C ALA A 27 3.13 20.01 1.08
N SER A 28 2.27 19.59 0.15
CA SER A 28 0.83 19.85 0.21
C SER A 28 0.17 19.18 1.43
N VAL A 29 0.57 17.92 1.73
CA VAL A 29 0.09 17.22 2.92
C VAL A 29 0.57 17.89 4.20
N ALA A 30 1.85 18.29 4.26
CA ALA A 30 2.41 19.01 5.41
C ALA A 30 1.66 20.31 5.69
N GLU A 31 1.25 21.04 4.66
CA GLU A 31 0.45 22.24 4.81
C GLU A 31 -0.93 21.95 5.39
N TYR A 32 -1.63 20.91 4.86
CA TYR A 32 -2.91 20.49 5.41
C TYR A 32 -2.80 20.03 6.87
N MET A 33 -1.70 19.37 7.24
CA MET A 33 -1.48 18.87 8.61
C MET A 33 -1.37 19.99 9.65
N LYS A 34 -1.05 21.23 9.26
CA LYS A 34 -0.96 22.38 10.17
C LYS A 34 -2.33 22.82 10.67
N ASN A 35 -3.37 22.72 9.83
CA ASN A 35 -4.75 23.09 10.18
C ASN A 35 -5.75 22.09 9.57
N GLN A 36 -6.02 21.01 10.29
CA GLN A 36 -6.87 19.91 9.82
C GLN A 36 -8.33 20.18 10.15
N GLU A 37 -9.05 20.78 9.23
CA GLU A 37 -10.48 21.12 9.38
C GLU A 37 -11.42 19.89 9.26
N PHE A 38 -10.94 18.79 8.65
CA PHE A 38 -11.75 17.63 8.35
C PHE A 38 -11.17 16.35 8.98
N ALA A 39 -11.16 15.24 8.22
CA ALA A 39 -10.59 13.98 8.70
C ALA A 39 -9.09 14.14 9.02
N LYS A 40 -8.67 13.56 10.13
CA LYS A 40 -7.27 13.64 10.58
C LYS A 40 -6.34 12.95 9.60
N THR A 41 -5.21 13.59 9.36
CA THR A 41 -4.10 13.08 8.53
C THR A 41 -2.87 12.94 9.41
N PRO A 42 -2.57 11.73 9.91
CA PRO A 42 -1.42 11.52 10.80
C PRO A 42 -0.08 11.46 10.08
N GLY A 43 -0.09 11.37 8.75
CA GLY A 43 1.09 11.29 7.89
C GLY A 43 0.73 10.89 6.47
N VAL A 44 1.73 10.47 5.71
CA VAL A 44 1.65 10.06 4.30
C VAL A 44 1.85 8.54 4.17
N HIS A 45 1.15 7.94 3.22
CA HIS A 45 1.44 6.62 2.69
C HIS A 45 2.09 6.77 1.31
N LEU A 46 3.30 6.25 1.14
CA LEU A 46 3.97 6.17 -0.16
C LEU A 46 3.64 4.83 -0.80
N GLU A 47 2.80 4.82 -1.84
CA GLU A 47 2.52 3.63 -2.64
C GLU A 47 3.42 3.63 -3.87
N GLY A 48 4.43 2.76 -3.82
CA GLY A 48 5.59 2.88 -4.70
C GLY A 48 6.50 4.04 -4.29
N PRO A 49 7.49 4.34 -5.10
CA PRO A 49 7.79 3.83 -6.46
C PRO A 49 8.57 2.50 -6.51
N PHE A 50 8.80 1.87 -5.40
CA PHE A 50 9.66 0.69 -5.23
C PHE A 50 8.88 -0.61 -5.46
N ILE A 51 8.08 -0.66 -6.50
CA ILE A 51 7.19 -1.76 -6.85
C ILE A 51 7.77 -2.63 -7.97
N ASN A 52 7.19 -3.80 -8.19
CA ASN A 52 7.58 -4.65 -9.30
C ASN A 52 6.98 -4.10 -10.62
N PRO A 53 7.80 -3.81 -11.65
CA PRO A 53 7.29 -3.29 -12.93
C PRO A 53 6.34 -4.23 -13.66
N LYS A 54 6.30 -5.53 -13.30
CA LYS A 54 5.34 -6.49 -13.83
C LYS A 54 3.98 -6.47 -13.11
N CYS A 55 3.90 -5.81 -11.96
CA CYS A 55 2.73 -5.72 -11.12
C CYS A 55 2.24 -4.28 -10.94
N CYS A 56 2.47 -3.41 -11.93
CA CYS A 56 2.18 -1.99 -11.82
C CYS A 56 0.68 -1.68 -11.65
N GLY A 57 -0.22 -2.52 -12.20
CA GLY A 57 -1.63 -2.16 -12.20
C GLY A 57 -1.85 -0.77 -12.84
N ALA A 58 -2.48 0.15 -12.11
CA ALA A 58 -2.69 1.54 -12.53
C ALA A 58 -1.48 2.47 -12.32
N GLN A 59 -0.39 1.98 -11.70
CA GLN A 59 0.82 2.76 -11.46
C GLN A 59 1.62 2.97 -12.76
N ASN A 60 2.33 4.10 -12.86
CA ASN A 60 3.12 4.42 -14.04
C ASN A 60 4.49 3.71 -14.01
N PRO A 61 4.75 2.73 -14.89
CA PRO A 61 6.00 1.98 -14.89
C PRO A 61 7.25 2.83 -15.18
N ALA A 62 7.10 4.00 -15.81
CA ALA A 62 8.22 4.89 -16.11
C ALA A 62 8.90 5.48 -14.85
N PHE A 63 8.21 5.48 -13.71
CA PHE A 63 8.75 6.00 -12.45
C PHE A 63 9.09 4.90 -11.45
N VAL A 64 8.89 3.64 -11.80
CA VAL A 64 9.33 2.50 -10.98
C VAL A 64 10.85 2.51 -10.86
N ARG A 65 11.36 2.33 -9.64
CA ARG A 65 12.79 2.32 -9.34
C ARG A 65 13.11 1.41 -8.15
N GLN A 66 14.38 1.19 -7.94
CA GLN A 66 14.84 0.38 -6.80
C GLN A 66 14.60 1.11 -5.48
N PRO A 67 14.35 0.36 -4.38
CA PRO A 67 14.21 0.92 -3.04
C PRO A 67 15.40 1.80 -2.65
N ASP A 68 15.10 3.04 -2.26
CA ASP A 68 16.07 4.02 -1.80
C ASP A 68 15.55 4.66 -0.50
N TYR A 69 16.21 4.35 0.61
CA TYR A 69 15.82 4.89 1.91
C TYR A 69 16.10 6.40 2.01
N ASP A 70 17.15 6.90 1.38
CA ASP A 70 17.52 8.32 1.49
C ASP A 70 16.47 9.20 0.79
N GLU A 71 15.87 8.70 -0.30
CA GLU A 71 14.70 9.35 -0.90
C GLU A 71 13.53 9.42 0.08
N VAL A 72 13.19 8.33 0.76
CA VAL A 72 12.10 8.31 1.74
C VAL A 72 12.43 9.18 2.96
N ALA A 73 13.68 9.21 3.41
CA ALA A 73 14.10 10.08 4.50
C ALA A 73 13.95 11.57 4.14
N ASN A 74 14.25 11.94 2.90
CA ASN A 74 13.99 13.30 2.39
C ASN A 74 12.49 13.63 2.43
N LEU A 75 11.63 12.77 1.90
CA LEU A 75 10.17 12.96 1.92
C LEU A 75 9.64 13.02 3.36
N ASN A 76 10.16 12.17 4.26
CA ASN A 76 9.79 12.17 5.67
C ASN A 76 10.20 13.46 6.41
N SER A 77 11.22 14.15 5.93
CA SER A 77 11.60 15.47 6.46
C SER A 77 10.61 16.59 6.08
N ILE A 78 9.88 16.41 4.98
CA ILE A 78 8.85 17.35 4.48
C ILE A 78 7.51 17.07 5.16
N ALA A 79 7.05 15.82 5.12
CA ALA A 79 5.84 15.35 5.78
C ALA A 79 6.09 13.96 6.37
N ARG A 80 5.58 13.71 7.56
CA ARG A 80 5.77 12.42 8.24
C ARG A 80 5.30 11.25 7.36
N VAL A 81 6.21 10.39 6.93
CA VAL A 81 5.89 9.13 6.24
C VAL A 81 5.59 8.05 7.28
N LEU A 82 4.40 7.48 7.22
CA LEU A 82 3.99 6.42 8.15
C LEU A 82 4.07 5.03 7.54
N LEU A 83 3.82 4.93 6.23
CA LEU A 83 3.73 3.67 5.52
C LEU A 83 4.39 3.79 4.16
N VAL A 84 5.11 2.76 3.75
CA VAL A 84 5.66 2.60 2.40
C VAL A 84 5.23 1.26 1.85
N SER A 85 4.52 1.26 0.72
CA SER A 85 4.20 0.05 -0.04
C SER A 85 5.26 -0.21 -1.09
N LEU A 86 5.80 -1.43 -1.09
CA LEU A 86 6.89 -1.85 -1.98
C LEU A 86 6.78 -3.34 -2.33
N ALA A 87 7.53 -3.74 -3.35
CA ALA A 87 7.68 -5.14 -3.75
C ALA A 87 8.91 -5.76 -3.04
N PRO A 88 8.72 -6.67 -2.08
CA PRO A 88 9.83 -7.18 -1.25
C PRO A 88 10.81 -8.08 -2.00
N GLU A 89 10.45 -8.60 -3.16
CA GLU A 89 11.34 -9.38 -4.03
C GLU A 89 12.31 -8.52 -4.85
N MET A 90 12.12 -7.20 -4.87
CA MET A 90 12.99 -6.30 -5.62
C MET A 90 14.38 -6.19 -4.96
N PRO A 91 15.44 -6.07 -5.78
CA PRO A 91 16.79 -5.87 -5.24
C PRO A 91 16.86 -4.67 -4.29
N GLY A 92 17.47 -4.86 -3.11
CA GLY A 92 17.60 -3.82 -2.09
C GLY A 92 16.36 -3.63 -1.20
N ALA A 93 15.27 -4.37 -1.44
CA ALA A 93 14.02 -4.21 -0.68
C ALA A 93 14.17 -4.67 0.78
N ILE A 94 14.91 -5.71 1.04
CA ILE A 94 15.10 -6.23 2.41
C ILE A 94 15.87 -5.22 3.26
N GLU A 95 16.98 -4.71 2.77
CA GLU A 95 17.80 -3.69 3.43
C GLU A 95 17.01 -2.38 3.64
N PHE A 96 16.16 -2.04 2.67
CA PHE A 96 15.25 -0.90 2.79
C PHE A 96 14.25 -1.12 3.95
N ILE A 97 13.60 -2.29 4.00
CA ILE A 97 12.61 -2.62 5.05
C ILE A 97 13.26 -2.54 6.44
N GLU A 98 14.45 -3.12 6.61
CA GLU A 98 15.21 -3.06 7.86
C GLU A 98 15.46 -1.61 8.28
N LYS A 99 15.98 -0.78 7.36
CA LYS A 99 16.33 0.61 7.61
C LYS A 99 15.09 1.47 7.90
N ALA A 100 14.02 1.29 7.13
CA ALA A 100 12.75 1.99 7.32
C ALA A 100 12.11 1.65 8.68
N THR A 101 12.04 0.37 9.02
CA THR A 101 11.48 -0.12 10.29
C THR A 101 12.28 0.39 11.48
N ALA A 102 13.61 0.35 11.42
CA ALA A 102 14.48 0.90 12.47
C ALA A 102 14.27 2.40 12.71
N ASN A 103 13.77 3.12 11.71
CA ASN A 103 13.44 4.55 11.79
C ASN A 103 11.93 4.84 11.99
N GLY A 104 11.15 3.83 12.36
CA GLY A 104 9.73 3.98 12.72
C GLY A 104 8.77 4.14 11.53
N ILE A 105 9.21 3.84 10.31
CA ILE A 105 8.39 3.80 9.10
C ILE A 105 7.92 2.36 8.88
N ARG A 106 6.62 2.15 8.74
CA ARG A 106 6.07 0.82 8.45
C ARG A 106 6.24 0.48 6.98
N CYS A 107 6.54 -0.80 6.71
CA CYS A 107 6.58 -1.33 5.35
C CYS A 107 5.41 -2.28 5.10
N SER A 108 4.85 -2.16 3.90
CA SER A 108 3.76 -2.99 3.39
C SER A 108 4.17 -3.62 2.07
N ALA A 109 3.81 -4.86 1.82
CA ALA A 109 4.00 -5.46 0.50
C ALA A 109 2.76 -5.22 -0.38
N GLY A 110 3.01 -4.78 -1.60
CA GLY A 110 2.00 -4.56 -2.64
C GLY A 110 2.65 -4.37 -4.00
N HIS A 111 1.87 -4.50 -5.06
CA HIS A 111 2.39 -4.44 -6.44
C HIS A 111 3.59 -5.36 -6.64
N SER A 112 3.43 -6.64 -6.29
CA SER A 112 4.53 -7.56 -6.04
C SER A 112 4.22 -8.97 -6.54
N ALA A 113 5.22 -9.61 -7.11
CA ALA A 113 5.22 -11.02 -7.50
C ALA A 113 5.98 -11.91 -6.49
N ALA A 114 6.16 -11.43 -5.25
CA ALA A 114 6.92 -12.13 -4.23
C ALA A 114 6.40 -13.54 -3.97
N THR A 115 7.33 -14.47 -3.79
CA THR A 115 7.06 -15.82 -3.30
C THR A 115 6.78 -15.82 -1.80
N HIS A 116 6.36 -16.96 -1.26
CA HIS A 116 6.27 -17.14 0.19
C HIS A 116 7.63 -17.00 0.89
N GLU A 117 8.71 -17.40 0.23
CA GLU A 117 10.08 -17.23 0.76
C GLU A 117 10.45 -15.75 0.82
N ASP A 118 10.15 -14.96 -0.22
CA ASP A 118 10.38 -13.51 -0.23
C ASP A 118 9.58 -12.82 0.88
N PHE A 119 8.31 -13.22 1.07
CA PHE A 119 7.48 -12.73 2.17
C PHE A 119 8.12 -13.01 3.54
N ASN A 120 8.60 -14.23 3.78
CA ASN A 120 9.21 -14.60 5.06
C ASN A 120 10.50 -13.80 5.32
N ARG A 121 11.33 -13.58 4.31
CA ARG A 121 12.52 -12.71 4.42
C ARG A 121 12.13 -11.28 4.76
N ALA A 122 11.15 -10.73 4.05
CA ALA A 122 10.66 -9.37 4.29
C ALA A 122 10.03 -9.23 5.69
N LYS A 123 9.25 -10.22 6.14
CA LYS A 123 8.69 -10.24 7.49
C LYS A 123 9.78 -10.23 8.56
N SER A 124 10.83 -11.04 8.38
CA SER A 124 11.98 -11.06 9.27
C SER A 124 12.72 -9.72 9.32
N ALA A 125 12.71 -8.94 8.23
CA ALA A 125 13.26 -7.59 8.13
C ALA A 125 12.34 -6.51 8.73
N GLY A 126 11.07 -6.83 9.06
CA GLY A 126 10.12 -5.90 9.67
C GLY A 126 8.90 -5.53 8.82
N LEU A 127 8.64 -6.24 7.72
CA LEU A 127 7.40 -6.07 6.96
C LEU A 127 6.20 -6.34 7.88
N ALA A 128 5.24 -5.41 7.94
CA ALA A 128 4.14 -5.46 8.88
C ALA A 128 2.75 -5.52 8.23
N HIS A 129 2.64 -5.16 6.94
CA HIS A 129 1.37 -5.00 6.24
C HIS A 129 1.39 -5.61 4.83
N LEU A 130 0.18 -5.85 4.29
CA LEU A 130 -0.07 -6.11 2.87
C LEU A 130 -1.09 -5.09 2.35
N THR A 131 -0.71 -4.34 1.34
CA THR A 131 -1.49 -3.22 0.75
C THR A 131 -2.57 -3.79 -0.17
N HIS A 132 -3.81 -3.24 -0.12
CA HIS A 132 -4.97 -3.64 -0.95
C HIS A 132 -4.97 -5.14 -1.30
N TYR A 133 -4.95 -5.95 -0.26
CA TYR A 133 -4.72 -7.39 -0.28
C TYR A 133 -5.43 -8.11 -1.43
N CYS A 134 -4.72 -9.01 -2.08
CA CYS A 134 -4.99 -9.74 -3.31
C CYS A 134 -4.78 -8.94 -4.61
N ASN A 135 -4.95 -7.62 -4.61
CA ASN A 135 -4.80 -6.83 -5.82
C ASN A 135 -3.31 -6.65 -6.15
N GLN A 136 -2.92 -6.90 -7.42
CA GLN A 136 -1.52 -6.82 -7.87
C GLN A 136 -0.55 -7.58 -6.96
N MET A 137 -0.94 -8.79 -6.53
CA MET A 137 -0.15 -9.71 -5.72
C MET A 137 -0.03 -11.08 -6.37
N SER A 138 1.07 -11.79 -6.08
CA SER A 138 1.23 -13.19 -6.45
C SER A 138 0.10 -14.05 -5.87
N PRO A 139 -0.59 -14.86 -6.71
CA PRO A 139 -1.80 -15.57 -6.31
C PRO A 139 -1.51 -16.78 -5.43
N LEU A 140 -2.54 -17.26 -4.71
CA LEU A 140 -2.51 -18.54 -4.02
C LEU A 140 -2.54 -19.69 -5.04
N HIS A 141 -1.48 -20.47 -5.08
CA HIS A 141 -1.38 -21.66 -5.92
C HIS A 141 -0.87 -22.85 -5.11
N HIS A 142 -1.26 -24.07 -5.47
CA HIS A 142 -0.97 -25.29 -4.70
C HIS A 142 0.53 -25.67 -4.59
N ARG A 143 1.41 -25.07 -5.39
CA ARG A 143 2.86 -25.27 -5.35
C ARG A 143 3.63 -24.03 -4.88
N GLU A 144 3.01 -22.85 -4.90
CA GLU A 144 3.56 -21.58 -4.42
C GLU A 144 2.40 -20.71 -3.96
N ILE A 145 2.33 -20.46 -2.66
CA ILE A 145 1.17 -19.76 -2.09
C ILE A 145 1.19 -18.24 -2.32
N GLY A 146 2.31 -17.70 -2.75
CA GLY A 146 2.48 -16.28 -3.04
C GLY A 146 2.18 -15.37 -1.86
N LEU A 147 2.03 -14.08 -2.12
CA LEU A 147 1.63 -13.10 -1.09
C LEU A 147 0.20 -13.35 -0.60
N VAL A 148 -0.71 -13.74 -1.49
CA VAL A 148 -2.10 -14.02 -1.10
C VAL A 148 -2.17 -15.17 -0.11
N GLY A 149 -1.47 -16.27 -0.37
CA GLY A 149 -1.42 -17.38 0.59
C GLY A 149 -0.68 -17.04 1.86
N SER A 150 0.42 -16.30 1.76
CA SER A 150 1.21 -15.84 2.91
C SER A 150 0.37 -14.98 3.85
N GLY A 151 -0.41 -14.05 3.30
CA GLY A 151 -1.31 -13.20 4.07
C GLY A 151 -2.40 -13.98 4.82
N LEU A 152 -2.94 -15.06 4.24
CA LEU A 152 -3.93 -15.92 4.92
C LEU A 152 -3.28 -16.80 6.01
N LEU A 153 -2.08 -17.27 5.75
CA LEU A 153 -1.37 -18.19 6.65
C LEU A 153 -0.81 -17.48 7.89
N ASP A 154 -0.24 -16.31 7.70
CA ASP A 154 0.43 -15.57 8.76
C ASP A 154 -0.57 -14.91 9.72
N ARG A 155 -0.36 -15.04 11.03
CA ARG A 155 -1.26 -14.56 12.08
C ARG A 155 -0.89 -13.19 12.65
N GLU A 156 0.20 -12.59 12.20
CA GLU A 156 0.68 -11.30 12.71
C GLU A 156 0.58 -10.19 11.66
N ILE A 157 0.76 -10.56 10.39
CA ILE A 157 0.70 -9.60 9.29
C ILE A 157 -0.69 -8.94 9.21
N LYS A 158 -0.73 -7.62 9.08
CA LYS A 158 -1.95 -6.87 8.84
C LYS A 158 -2.24 -6.82 7.35
N ILE A 159 -3.51 -6.90 6.97
CA ILE A 159 -3.93 -6.83 5.58
C ILE A 159 -4.91 -5.67 5.37
N GLU A 160 -4.73 -4.92 4.32
CA GLU A 160 -5.67 -3.88 3.88
C GLU A 160 -6.67 -4.49 2.91
N ILE A 161 -7.97 -4.24 3.10
CA ILE A 161 -9.02 -4.89 2.33
C ILE A 161 -9.95 -3.84 1.74
N ILE A 162 -10.17 -3.90 0.42
CA ILE A 162 -11.19 -3.13 -0.29
C ILE A 162 -12.46 -3.99 -0.35
N CYS A 163 -13.51 -3.60 0.40
CA CYS A 163 -14.72 -4.40 0.60
C CYS A 163 -15.87 -4.03 -0.36
N ASP A 164 -15.57 -3.59 -1.56
CA ASP A 164 -16.58 -3.10 -2.54
C ASP A 164 -17.21 -4.21 -3.40
N THR A 165 -16.78 -5.45 -3.24
CA THR A 165 -17.18 -6.62 -4.05
C THR A 165 -16.77 -6.56 -5.53
N ILE A 166 -15.98 -5.55 -5.91
CA ILE A 166 -15.41 -5.35 -7.25
C ILE A 166 -13.95 -5.77 -7.25
N HIS A 167 -13.14 -5.21 -6.34
CA HIS A 167 -11.72 -5.55 -6.18
C HIS A 167 -11.54 -6.97 -5.63
N LEU A 168 -12.36 -7.37 -4.68
CA LEU A 168 -12.45 -8.76 -4.21
C LEU A 168 -13.88 -9.25 -4.37
N CYS A 169 -14.06 -10.42 -4.98
CA CYS A 169 -15.38 -11.04 -5.04
C CYS A 169 -15.89 -11.44 -3.64
N ALA A 170 -17.19 -11.55 -3.48
CA ALA A 170 -17.83 -11.86 -2.20
C ALA A 170 -17.29 -13.13 -1.54
N ASP A 171 -16.93 -14.16 -2.32
CA ASP A 171 -16.41 -15.42 -1.77
C ASP A 171 -14.97 -15.29 -1.29
N MET A 172 -14.14 -14.44 -1.94
CA MET A 172 -12.82 -14.10 -1.44
C MET A 172 -12.90 -13.31 -0.15
N LEU A 173 -13.81 -12.32 -0.04
CA LEU A 173 -14.07 -11.60 1.21
C LEU A 173 -14.46 -12.57 2.33
N LYS A 174 -15.41 -13.48 2.09
CA LYS A 174 -15.78 -14.51 3.07
C LYS A 174 -14.59 -15.38 3.48
N THR A 175 -13.73 -15.73 2.54
CA THR A 175 -12.52 -16.54 2.81
C THR A 175 -11.57 -15.78 3.72
N VAL A 176 -11.32 -14.49 3.42
CA VAL A 176 -10.47 -13.63 4.25
C VAL A 176 -11.07 -13.50 5.66
N PHE A 177 -12.34 -13.14 5.80
CA PHE A 177 -13.00 -12.99 7.10
C PHE A 177 -13.07 -14.27 7.94
N LYS A 178 -13.00 -15.45 7.32
CA LYS A 178 -12.91 -16.72 8.03
C LYS A 178 -11.52 -17.07 8.52
N ASN A 179 -10.48 -16.51 7.87
CA ASN A 179 -9.10 -16.88 8.14
C ASN A 179 -8.31 -15.82 8.90
N LYS A 180 -8.82 -14.58 8.97
CA LYS A 180 -8.14 -13.46 9.66
C LYS A 180 -9.00 -12.94 10.80
N ASP A 181 -8.36 -12.61 11.91
CA ASP A 181 -9.00 -11.97 13.04
C ASP A 181 -9.22 -10.46 12.77
N SER A 182 -10.19 -9.86 13.45
CA SER A 182 -10.56 -8.46 13.19
C SER A 182 -9.42 -7.45 13.40
N ASP A 183 -8.50 -7.75 14.30
CA ASP A 183 -7.33 -6.92 14.59
C ASP A 183 -6.22 -7.05 13.53
N GLN A 184 -6.35 -8.01 12.63
CA GLN A 184 -5.42 -8.22 11.51
C GLN A 184 -5.89 -7.55 10.21
N MET A 185 -7.09 -6.99 10.18
CA MET A 185 -7.73 -6.44 8.98
C MET A 185 -7.93 -4.93 9.10
N LEU A 186 -7.52 -4.21 8.06
CA LEU A 186 -7.79 -2.78 7.90
C LEU A 186 -8.69 -2.60 6.68
N MET A 187 -9.91 -2.11 6.90
CA MET A 187 -10.80 -1.77 5.77
C MET A 187 -10.37 -0.43 5.19
N ILE A 188 -10.03 -0.44 3.91
CA ILE A 188 -9.63 0.74 3.16
C ILE A 188 -10.58 1.00 1.99
N THR A 189 -10.56 2.20 1.48
CA THR A 189 -11.34 2.57 0.29
C THR A 189 -10.52 2.57 -0.98
N ASP A 190 -9.23 2.84 -0.88
CA ASP A 190 -8.32 3.05 -2.03
C ASP A 190 -8.91 4.00 -3.08
N SER A 191 -9.67 4.99 -2.61
CA SER A 191 -10.44 5.85 -3.48
C SER A 191 -9.65 7.06 -3.96
N LEU A 192 -9.75 7.33 -5.24
CA LEU A 192 -9.15 8.49 -5.88
C LEU A 192 -9.90 9.79 -5.53
N ALA A 193 -9.24 10.93 -5.73
CA ALA A 193 -9.84 12.26 -5.56
C ALA A 193 -11.12 12.44 -6.39
N CYS A 194 -11.22 11.72 -7.49
CA CYS A 194 -12.32 11.74 -8.44
C CYS A 194 -13.48 10.77 -8.10
N SER A 195 -13.47 10.05 -6.98
CA SER A 195 -14.45 9.02 -6.64
C SER A 195 -15.92 9.47 -6.63
N TRP A 196 -16.18 10.77 -6.63
CA TRP A 196 -17.53 11.35 -6.63
C TRP A 196 -17.85 12.18 -7.89
N ILE A 197 -16.99 12.14 -8.90
CA ILE A 197 -17.21 12.85 -10.15
C ILE A 197 -17.93 11.89 -11.11
N CYS A 198 -19.19 12.14 -11.34
CA CYS A 198 -20.12 11.31 -12.12
C CYS A 198 -19.73 11.06 -13.62
N LEU A 199 -18.57 11.54 -14.06
CA LEU A 199 -18.13 11.48 -15.48
C LEU A 199 -16.83 10.67 -15.68
N LEU A 200 -16.42 9.84 -14.73
CA LEU A 200 -15.18 9.11 -14.84
C LEU A 200 -15.32 7.73 -15.48
N TYR A 201 -15.32 7.78 -16.79
CA TYR A 201 -15.00 6.62 -17.62
C TYR A 201 -13.50 6.52 -17.97
N THR A 202 -12.63 7.18 -17.23
CA THR A 202 -11.22 7.37 -17.61
C THR A 202 -10.20 6.72 -16.66
N SER A 203 -10.62 6.10 -15.57
CA SER A 203 -9.73 5.27 -14.77
C SER A 203 -9.82 3.83 -15.26
N PRO A 204 -8.68 3.15 -15.52
CA PRO A 204 -8.71 1.73 -15.84
C PRO A 204 -9.50 0.96 -14.79
N SER A 205 -10.42 0.13 -15.22
CA SER A 205 -11.11 -0.79 -14.34
C SER A 205 -10.12 -1.83 -13.79
N PRO A 206 -10.23 -2.28 -12.55
CA PRO A 206 -9.46 -3.42 -12.06
C PRO A 206 -9.66 -4.72 -12.85
N ARG A 207 -10.55 -4.72 -13.81
CA ARG A 207 -10.87 -5.86 -14.67
C ARG A 207 -10.26 -5.78 -16.07
N ASP A 208 -9.56 -4.69 -16.40
CA ASP A 208 -8.96 -4.49 -17.73
C ASP A 208 -7.52 -4.99 -17.78
#